data_eda6776e2b092ce1cb22d0e698e76d59
#
_entry.id   eda6776e2b092ce1cb22d0e698e76d59
#
_cell.length_a   1.000
_cell.length_b   1.000
_cell.length_c   1.000
_cell.angle_alpha   90.00
_cell.angle_beta   90.00
_cell.angle_gamma   90.00
#
_symmetry.space_group_name_H-M   'P 1'
#
loop_
_entity.id
_entity.type
_entity.pdbx_description
1 polymer ?
#
loop_
_entity_poly.entity_id
_entity_poly.type
_entity_poly.pdbx_seq_one_letter_code
_entity_poly.pdbx_strand_id
1 'polypeptide(L)'
;APNQTKAIRFDVTVNSDAYGMHIENTALVSGSNTPDKSGTDNGVDIEDGTADGHAGNKTANKTTAAVGDTITYSIRLENGAAATADWENMTVTDTIPDGVTFAGNVQENGSATVNYSYNADTKTITFTPDAIAAGAQTVLSFDVTVDDGSQGKFIVNTAILDDNGKETPMPDGGVQIDQGEAAPIVNKTASVTTTNVGDTFTYTIIAKNGNKATAAWKNVVMNDTLPTGVKLVGGVYLNNEFALY
;
A
#
# COMPACT_ATOMS: atom_id res chain seq x y z
N ALA A 1 55.17 22.98 48.42
CA ALA A 1 55.77 22.54 49.70
C ALA A 1 55.34 21.07 49.98
N PRO A 2 56.10 20.27 50.72
CA PRO A 2 55.69 18.91 51.11
C PRO A 2 54.33 18.93 51.81
N ASN A 3 53.49 17.91 51.52
CA ASN A 3 52.14 17.72 52.05
C ASN A 3 51.09 18.77 51.68
N GLN A 4 51.30 19.51 50.60
CA GLN A 4 50.31 20.48 50.10
C GLN A 4 49.48 19.83 48.99
N THR A 5 48.15 19.97 49.09
CA THR A 5 47.19 19.47 48.10
C THR A 5 46.65 20.67 47.30
N LYS A 6 46.54 20.51 45.99
CA LYS A 6 45.81 21.43 45.11
C LYS A 6 44.77 20.61 44.34
N ALA A 7 43.55 21.11 44.23
CA ALA A 7 42.50 20.52 43.47
C ALA A 7 42.10 21.42 42.30
N ILE A 8 41.92 20.85 41.14
CA ILE A 8 41.28 21.47 39.97
C ILE A 8 39.91 20.83 39.81
N ARG A 9 38.91 21.64 39.54
CA ARG A 9 37.52 21.19 39.26
C ARG A 9 37.04 21.85 37.98
N PHE A 10 36.32 21.14 37.16
CA PHE A 10 35.66 21.62 35.98
C PHE A 10 34.41 20.78 35.73
N ASP A 11 33.40 21.38 35.10
CA ASP A 11 32.15 20.72 34.72
C ASP A 11 32.21 20.35 33.25
N VAL A 12 31.55 19.26 32.87
CA VAL A 12 31.39 18.81 31.51
C VAL A 12 29.91 18.56 31.22
N THR A 13 29.51 18.73 29.97
CA THR A 13 28.16 18.39 29.51
C THR A 13 28.25 17.13 28.66
N VAL A 14 27.36 16.19 28.88
CA VAL A 14 27.22 14.98 28.05
C VAL A 14 26.59 15.36 26.71
N ASN A 15 27.22 14.97 25.62
CA ASN A 15 26.70 15.21 24.27
C ASN A 15 25.57 14.23 23.93
N SER A 16 24.75 14.58 22.93
CA SER A 16 23.61 13.77 22.48
C SER A 16 24.00 12.45 21.81
N ASP A 17 25.26 12.26 21.46
CA ASP A 17 25.79 11.04 20.85
C ASP A 17 26.44 10.08 21.86
N ALA A 18 26.31 10.35 23.16
CA ALA A 18 26.93 9.58 24.22
C ALA A 18 26.01 8.54 24.87
N TYR A 19 24.77 8.36 24.40
CA TYR A 19 23.87 7.35 24.97
C TYR A 19 24.49 5.95 25.00
N GLY A 20 24.35 5.25 26.11
CA GLY A 20 24.89 3.90 26.34
C GLY A 20 26.41 3.81 26.46
N MET A 21 27.12 4.94 26.44
CA MET A 21 28.57 4.97 26.56
C MET A 21 29.02 4.91 28.01
N HIS A 22 30.15 4.25 28.22
CA HIS A 22 30.94 4.37 29.45
C HIS A 22 32.06 5.38 29.18
N ILE A 23 32.05 6.53 29.88
CA ILE A 23 32.99 7.64 29.69
C ILE A 23 34.00 7.65 30.82
N GLU A 24 35.27 7.40 30.52
CA GLU A 24 36.40 7.56 31.43
C GLU A 24 37.22 8.77 31.05
N ASN A 25 37.71 9.52 32.06
CA ASN A 25 38.60 10.65 31.86
C ASN A 25 39.94 10.44 32.55
N THR A 26 41.00 10.74 31.83
CA THR A 26 42.38 10.64 32.35
C THR A 26 43.02 12.01 32.42
N ALA A 27 43.49 12.39 33.60
CA ALA A 27 44.30 13.56 33.80
C ALA A 27 45.79 13.24 33.85
N LEU A 28 46.58 14.03 33.18
CA LEU A 28 48.06 13.96 33.25
C LEU A 28 48.60 15.18 34.01
N VAL A 29 49.45 14.93 34.96
CA VAL A 29 50.18 15.98 35.71
C VAL A 29 51.66 15.86 35.50
N SER A 30 52.27 16.92 34.98
CA SER A 30 53.71 17.01 34.67
C SER A 30 54.41 17.99 35.56
N GLY A 31 55.66 17.78 35.87
CA GLY A 31 56.51 18.66 36.65
C GLY A 31 57.98 18.57 36.19
N SER A 32 58.73 19.68 36.33
CA SER A 32 60.13 19.77 35.82
C SER A 32 61.11 18.87 36.57
N ASN A 33 60.75 18.36 37.75
CA ASN A 33 61.66 17.61 38.62
C ASN A 33 61.09 16.22 39.02
N THR A 34 60.07 15.75 38.34
CA THR A 34 59.43 14.44 38.61
C THR A 34 58.86 13.90 37.30
N PRO A 35 58.83 12.56 37.15
CA PRO A 35 58.10 11.95 36.04
C PRO A 35 56.63 12.33 36.08
N ASP A 36 56.02 12.38 34.88
CA ASP A 36 54.59 12.58 34.70
C ASP A 36 53.79 11.52 35.45
N LYS A 37 52.65 11.94 35.99
CA LYS A 37 51.68 11.07 36.64
C LYS A 37 50.30 11.27 36.06
N SER A 38 49.63 10.16 35.75
CA SER A 38 48.24 10.13 35.28
C SER A 38 47.32 9.58 36.37
N GLY A 39 46.12 10.06 36.36
CA GLY A 39 44.99 9.51 37.13
C GLY A 39 43.77 9.42 36.24
N THR A 40 43.18 8.21 36.16
CA THR A 40 41.93 7.96 35.44
C THR A 40 40.82 7.80 36.49
N ASP A 41 39.64 8.32 36.21
CA ASP A 41 38.45 8.09 37.04
C ASP A 41 37.92 6.65 36.83
N ASN A 42 36.82 6.31 37.49
CA ASN A 42 36.17 5.01 37.34
C ASN A 42 35.10 5.02 36.22
N GLY A 43 35.01 6.10 35.48
CA GLY A 43 34.01 6.30 34.44
C GLY A 43 32.63 6.66 34.95
N VAL A 44 31.82 7.09 34.01
CA VAL A 44 30.39 7.42 34.17
C VAL A 44 29.63 6.68 33.08
N ASP A 45 28.68 5.84 33.47
CA ASP A 45 27.76 5.20 32.54
C ASP A 45 26.68 6.19 32.14
N ILE A 46 26.49 6.35 30.84
CA ILE A 46 25.41 7.17 30.29
C ILE A 46 24.25 6.24 29.98
N GLU A 47 23.05 6.61 30.42
CA GLU A 47 21.85 5.83 30.16
C GLU A 47 21.63 5.61 28.67
N ASP A 48 21.03 4.47 28.32
CA ASP A 48 20.63 4.16 26.94
C ASP A 48 19.58 5.16 26.47
N GLY A 49 19.64 5.48 25.19
CA GLY A 49 18.59 6.26 24.54
C GLY A 49 17.28 5.44 24.40
N THR A 50 16.19 6.13 24.19
CA THR A 50 14.86 5.54 23.97
C THR A 50 14.27 6.02 22.66
N ALA A 51 13.71 5.10 21.87
CA ALA A 51 12.89 5.43 20.74
C ALA A 51 11.47 5.87 21.19
N ASP A 52 10.82 6.69 20.39
CA ASP A 52 9.43 7.17 20.57
C ASP A 52 8.64 6.85 19.30
N GLY A 53 8.58 5.55 18.98
CA GLY A 53 8.00 5.04 17.74
C GLY A 53 6.48 5.16 17.68
N HIS A 54 5.99 5.74 16.59
CA HIS A 54 4.56 5.92 16.34
C HIS A 54 4.15 5.38 14.98
N ALA A 55 3.04 4.64 14.95
CA ALA A 55 2.28 4.42 13.72
C ALA A 55 1.70 5.78 13.28
N GLY A 56 2.14 6.26 12.13
CA GLY A 56 1.55 7.45 11.50
C GLY A 56 0.18 7.12 10.88
N ASN A 57 0.09 7.25 9.57
CA ASN A 57 -1.13 6.92 8.83
C ASN A 57 -0.83 6.08 7.60
N LYS A 58 -1.84 5.36 7.13
CA LYS A 58 -1.86 4.75 5.80
C LYS A 58 -2.83 5.52 4.91
N THR A 59 -2.45 5.72 3.66
CA THR A 59 -3.27 6.43 2.67
C THR A 59 -3.19 5.74 1.31
N ALA A 60 -4.26 5.86 0.52
CA ALA A 60 -4.25 5.59 -0.91
C ALA A 60 -4.08 6.92 -1.67
N ASN A 61 -3.39 6.90 -2.81
CA ASN A 61 -3.21 8.08 -3.67
C ASN A 61 -4.50 8.48 -4.43
N LYS A 62 -5.56 7.68 -4.33
CA LYS A 62 -6.87 7.89 -4.97
C LYS A 62 -7.99 7.59 -3.96
N THR A 63 -9.11 8.32 -4.07
CA THR A 63 -10.37 8.02 -3.35
C THR A 63 -11.37 7.29 -4.24
N THR A 64 -11.16 7.33 -5.57
CA THR A 64 -11.93 6.59 -6.59
C THR A 64 -10.98 5.99 -7.60
N ALA A 65 -11.32 4.82 -8.14
CA ALA A 65 -10.53 4.15 -9.18
C ALA A 65 -11.45 3.29 -10.08
N ALA A 66 -11.00 3.04 -11.30
CA ALA A 66 -11.64 2.08 -12.21
C ALA A 66 -10.89 0.75 -12.23
N VAL A 67 -11.53 -0.30 -12.74
CA VAL A 67 -10.86 -1.58 -13.01
C VAL A 67 -9.66 -1.35 -13.94
N GLY A 68 -8.52 -1.98 -13.59
CA GLY A 68 -7.25 -1.82 -14.29
C GLY A 68 -6.42 -0.62 -13.83
N ASP A 69 -6.96 0.28 -13.01
CA ASP A 69 -6.19 1.38 -12.44
C ASP A 69 -5.16 0.88 -11.42
N THR A 70 -4.05 1.61 -11.33
CA THR A 70 -3.08 1.46 -10.25
C THR A 70 -3.45 2.37 -9.08
N ILE A 71 -3.44 1.81 -7.88
CA ILE A 71 -3.53 2.51 -6.59
C ILE A 71 -2.18 2.38 -5.89
N THR A 72 -1.60 3.48 -5.44
CA THR A 72 -0.42 3.49 -4.59
C THR A 72 -0.84 3.67 -3.14
N TYR A 73 -0.49 2.72 -2.29
CA TYR A 73 -0.60 2.85 -0.84
C TYR A 73 0.69 3.41 -0.26
N SER A 74 0.55 4.32 0.70
CA SER A 74 1.66 4.89 1.46
C SER A 74 1.40 4.73 2.95
N ILE A 75 2.42 4.26 3.70
CA ILE A 75 2.39 4.01 5.13
C ILE A 75 3.48 4.87 5.76
N ARG A 76 3.11 5.73 6.70
CA ARG A 76 4.04 6.61 7.40
C ARG A 76 4.30 6.09 8.80
N LEU A 77 5.58 6.03 9.16
CA LEU A 77 6.07 5.75 10.51
C LEU A 77 6.87 6.96 11.00
N GLU A 78 6.89 7.19 12.29
CA GLU A 78 7.55 8.35 12.90
C GLU A 78 8.24 7.96 14.20
N ASN A 79 9.51 8.32 14.34
CA ASN A 79 10.19 8.30 15.62
C ASN A 79 10.10 9.71 16.18
N GLY A 80 9.30 9.88 17.24
CA GLY A 80 8.84 11.19 17.72
C GLY A 80 9.96 12.13 18.16
N ALA A 81 9.62 13.39 18.36
CA ALA A 81 10.58 14.43 18.77
C ALA A 81 11.13 14.25 20.21
N ALA A 82 10.50 13.38 21.01
CA ALA A 82 10.98 13.01 22.36
C ALA A 82 11.98 11.86 22.32
N ALA A 83 12.18 11.21 21.18
CA ALA A 83 13.14 10.14 21.03
C ALA A 83 14.57 10.63 21.26
N THR A 84 15.36 9.77 21.88
CA THR A 84 16.79 9.98 22.16
C THR A 84 17.66 8.88 21.56
N ALA A 85 17.01 7.91 20.88
CA ALA A 85 17.66 6.85 20.11
C ALA A 85 16.89 6.57 18.82
N ASP A 86 17.52 5.86 17.89
CA ASP A 86 16.91 5.36 16.68
C ASP A 86 15.84 4.33 17.03
N TRP A 87 14.77 4.29 16.23
CA TRP A 87 13.74 3.27 16.31
C TRP A 87 14.05 2.14 15.33
N GLU A 88 14.24 0.96 15.85
CA GLU A 88 14.72 -0.22 15.13
C GLU A 88 13.82 -1.45 15.36
N ASN A 89 14.03 -2.47 14.54
CA ASN A 89 13.41 -3.79 14.68
C ASN A 89 11.87 -3.81 14.58
N MET A 90 11.23 -2.74 14.06
CA MET A 90 9.83 -2.75 13.75
C MET A 90 9.57 -3.51 12.43
N THR A 91 8.38 -4.07 12.30
CA THR A 91 7.88 -4.64 11.05
C THR A 91 6.52 -4.07 10.69
N VAL A 92 6.24 -3.95 9.39
CA VAL A 92 4.91 -3.57 8.91
C VAL A 92 4.40 -4.64 7.97
N THR A 93 3.26 -5.23 8.29
CA THR A 93 2.58 -6.20 7.44
C THR A 93 1.33 -5.60 6.83
N ASP A 94 1.05 -5.94 5.58
CA ASP A 94 -0.12 -5.48 4.85
C ASP A 94 -0.67 -6.64 4.01
N THR A 95 -1.87 -7.08 4.35
CA THR A 95 -2.56 -8.11 3.56
C THR A 95 -3.41 -7.43 2.51
N ILE A 96 -3.04 -7.63 1.25
CA ILE A 96 -3.72 -7.04 0.08
C ILE A 96 -5.18 -7.49 0.05
N PRO A 97 -6.15 -6.56 0.11
CA PRO A 97 -7.57 -6.90 0.17
C PRO A 97 -8.08 -7.47 -1.15
N ASP A 98 -9.22 -8.16 -1.07
CA ASP A 98 -9.90 -8.67 -2.26
C ASP A 98 -10.41 -7.55 -3.15
N GLY A 99 -10.12 -7.67 -4.43
CA GLY A 99 -10.50 -6.70 -5.46
C GLY A 99 -9.35 -5.88 -5.99
N VAL A 100 -8.15 -6.08 -5.43
CA VAL A 100 -6.90 -5.56 -5.96
C VAL A 100 -5.81 -6.62 -5.89
N THR A 101 -4.84 -6.53 -6.79
CA THR A 101 -3.68 -7.42 -6.87
C THR A 101 -2.39 -6.61 -6.71
N PHE A 102 -1.43 -7.14 -5.93
CA PHE A 102 -0.11 -6.52 -5.73
C PHE A 102 0.60 -6.31 -7.07
N ALA A 103 1.06 -5.10 -7.34
CA ALA A 103 1.69 -4.68 -8.60
C ALA A 103 3.17 -4.27 -8.45
N GLY A 104 3.74 -4.43 -7.25
CA GLY A 104 5.15 -4.09 -7.00
C GLY A 104 5.39 -2.61 -6.70
N ASN A 105 6.41 -2.01 -7.34
CA ASN A 105 6.84 -0.61 -7.12
C ASN A 105 7.07 -0.27 -5.64
N VAL A 106 7.73 -1.19 -4.92
CA VAL A 106 7.94 -1.05 -3.48
C VAL A 106 9.04 -0.04 -3.21
N GLN A 107 8.76 0.94 -2.37
CA GLN A 107 9.67 2.04 -2.08
C GLN A 107 9.73 2.34 -0.58
N GLU A 108 10.87 2.84 -0.16
CA GLU A 108 11.10 3.48 1.13
C GLU A 108 11.63 4.89 0.88
N ASN A 109 10.96 5.90 1.43
CA ASN A 109 11.27 7.32 1.25
C ASN A 109 11.40 7.74 -0.24
N GLY A 110 10.54 7.16 -1.11
CA GLY A 110 10.52 7.45 -2.54
C GLY A 110 11.63 6.79 -3.37
N SER A 111 12.44 5.92 -2.76
CA SER A 111 13.47 5.13 -3.43
C SER A 111 13.10 3.64 -3.39
N ALA A 112 13.43 2.90 -4.45
CA ALA A 112 13.22 1.45 -4.45
C ALA A 112 13.97 0.80 -3.30
N THR A 113 13.30 -0.07 -2.54
CA THR A 113 13.88 -0.79 -1.41
C THR A 113 13.85 -2.29 -1.66
N VAL A 114 14.75 -3.01 -0.99
CA VAL A 114 14.77 -4.49 -0.89
C VAL A 114 14.37 -4.97 0.50
N ASN A 115 14.08 -4.06 1.42
CA ASN A 115 13.72 -4.32 2.81
C ASN A 115 12.25 -4.76 2.93
N TYR A 116 11.82 -5.68 2.06
CA TYR A 116 10.49 -6.26 2.11
C TYR A 116 10.47 -7.69 1.57
N SER A 117 9.39 -8.40 1.88
CA SER A 117 9.03 -9.66 1.25
C SER A 117 7.53 -9.67 0.88
N TYR A 118 7.17 -10.39 -0.18
CA TYR A 118 5.78 -10.60 -0.57
C TYR A 118 5.46 -12.10 -0.67
N ASN A 119 4.45 -12.52 0.06
CA ASN A 119 3.92 -13.88 0.01
C ASN A 119 2.63 -13.89 -0.83
N ALA A 120 2.68 -14.49 -2.01
CA ALA A 120 1.55 -14.53 -2.94
C ALA A 120 0.40 -15.43 -2.47
N ASP A 121 0.68 -16.47 -1.67
CA ASP A 121 -0.36 -17.38 -1.16
C ASP A 121 -1.23 -16.71 -0.10
N THR A 122 -0.63 -15.91 0.76
CA THR A 122 -1.33 -15.13 1.80
C THR A 122 -1.67 -13.72 1.35
N LYS A 123 -1.21 -13.30 0.17
CA LYS A 123 -1.31 -11.93 -0.36
C LYS A 123 -0.73 -10.87 0.59
N THR A 124 0.29 -11.21 1.38
CA THR A 124 0.82 -10.33 2.41
C THR A 124 2.19 -9.78 2.01
N ILE A 125 2.35 -8.46 2.05
CA ILE A 125 3.64 -7.78 2.00
C ILE A 125 4.10 -7.50 3.43
N THR A 126 5.37 -7.79 3.71
CA THR A 126 6.03 -7.49 5.00
C THR A 126 7.23 -6.60 4.73
N PHE A 127 7.26 -5.44 5.36
CA PHE A 127 8.39 -4.52 5.35
C PHE A 127 9.21 -4.69 6.63
N THR A 128 10.53 -4.55 6.47
CA THR A 128 11.50 -4.42 7.56
C THR A 128 12.27 -3.12 7.34
N PRO A 129 11.68 -1.95 7.70
CA PRO A 129 12.28 -0.65 7.40
C PRO A 129 13.66 -0.48 8.01
N ASP A 130 14.48 0.39 7.42
CA ASP A 130 15.70 0.84 8.03
C ASP A 130 15.42 1.58 9.36
N ALA A 131 16.44 1.71 10.21
CA ALA A 131 16.34 2.46 11.47
C ALA A 131 15.85 3.90 11.22
N ILE A 132 14.88 4.34 12.02
CA ILE A 132 14.33 5.69 11.94
C ILE A 132 14.98 6.55 13.03
N ALA A 133 15.80 7.51 12.65
CA ALA A 133 16.51 8.37 13.57
C ALA A 133 15.53 9.17 14.47
N ALA A 134 16.00 9.55 15.66
CA ALA A 134 15.23 10.37 16.60
C ALA A 134 14.68 11.64 15.92
N GLY A 135 13.39 11.89 16.05
CA GLY A 135 12.67 13.00 15.42
C GLY A 135 12.43 12.88 13.91
N ALA A 136 12.80 11.74 13.28
CA ALA A 136 12.63 11.49 11.86
C ALA A 136 11.36 10.68 11.56
N GLN A 137 11.07 10.54 10.26
CA GLN A 137 9.96 9.71 9.75
C GLN A 137 10.44 8.87 8.56
N THR A 138 9.73 7.77 8.32
CA THR A 138 9.87 6.97 7.10
C THR A 138 8.51 6.79 6.43
N VAL A 139 8.52 6.69 5.09
CA VAL A 139 7.33 6.42 4.27
C VAL A 139 7.60 5.20 3.41
N LEU A 140 6.82 4.15 3.66
CA LEU A 140 6.81 2.93 2.86
C LEU A 140 5.69 3.04 1.83
N SER A 141 5.90 2.57 0.61
CA SER A 141 4.84 2.56 -0.41
C SER A 141 4.93 1.35 -1.33
N PHE A 142 3.79 0.98 -1.92
CA PHE A 142 3.68 -0.07 -2.92
C PHE A 142 2.44 0.15 -3.78
N ASP A 143 2.43 -0.47 -4.96
CA ASP A 143 1.35 -0.39 -5.91
C ASP A 143 0.50 -1.66 -5.92
N VAL A 144 -0.81 -1.47 -6.16
CA VAL A 144 -1.76 -2.53 -6.48
C VAL A 144 -2.54 -2.15 -7.74
N THR A 145 -3.04 -3.15 -8.47
CA THR A 145 -3.93 -2.98 -9.62
C THR A 145 -5.34 -3.41 -9.24
N VAL A 146 -6.36 -2.63 -9.63
CA VAL A 146 -7.77 -2.95 -9.41
C VAL A 146 -8.19 -4.09 -10.33
N ASP A 147 -8.69 -5.19 -9.74
CA ASP A 147 -9.06 -6.42 -10.43
C ASP A 147 -10.40 -6.32 -11.16
N ASP A 148 -10.55 -7.13 -12.24
CA ASP A 148 -11.85 -7.39 -12.84
C ASP A 148 -12.83 -7.96 -11.80
N GLY A 149 -14.10 -7.51 -11.88
CA GLY A 149 -15.14 -7.92 -10.91
C GLY A 149 -15.16 -7.09 -9.62
N SER A 150 -14.33 -6.04 -9.54
CA SER A 150 -14.31 -5.10 -8.41
C SER A 150 -15.21 -3.89 -8.60
N GLN A 151 -15.90 -3.79 -9.75
CA GLN A 151 -16.81 -2.67 -10.02
C GLN A 151 -17.83 -2.48 -8.89
N GLY A 152 -17.91 -1.25 -8.39
CA GLY A 152 -18.81 -0.85 -7.32
C GLY A 152 -18.40 -1.20 -5.91
N LYS A 153 -17.28 -1.91 -5.71
CA LYS A 153 -16.76 -2.20 -4.37
C LYS A 153 -16.16 -0.95 -3.72
N PHE A 154 -16.26 -0.89 -2.40
CA PHE A 154 -15.48 0.01 -1.57
C PHE A 154 -14.39 -0.80 -0.89
N ILE A 155 -13.13 -0.51 -1.20
CA ILE A 155 -11.97 -1.28 -0.77
C ILE A 155 -11.24 -0.49 0.31
N VAL A 156 -11.12 -1.07 1.50
CA VAL A 156 -10.28 -0.58 2.61
C VAL A 156 -9.09 -1.51 2.75
N ASN A 157 -7.90 -0.96 2.84
CA ASN A 157 -6.68 -1.70 3.08
C ASN A 157 -6.06 -1.31 4.43
N THR A 158 -5.68 -2.29 5.24
CA THR A 158 -5.14 -2.07 6.59
C THR A 158 -3.76 -2.68 6.70
N ALA A 159 -2.77 -1.85 7.02
CA ALA A 159 -1.45 -2.32 7.44
C ALA A 159 -1.40 -2.47 8.96
N ILE A 160 -0.53 -3.35 9.43
CA ILE A 160 -0.28 -3.57 10.86
C ILE A 160 1.20 -3.29 11.12
N LEU A 161 1.47 -2.32 11.99
CA LEU A 161 2.78 -2.11 12.57
C LEU A 161 2.94 -3.05 13.77
N ASP A 162 3.99 -3.85 13.80
CA ASP A 162 4.45 -4.59 14.97
C ASP A 162 5.74 -3.94 15.50
N ASP A 163 5.69 -3.44 16.71
CA ASP A 163 6.81 -2.92 17.46
C ASP A 163 7.02 -3.74 18.71
N ASN A 164 7.97 -4.68 18.66
CA ASN A 164 8.31 -5.57 19.77
C ASN A 164 7.09 -6.35 20.34
N GLY A 165 6.20 -6.83 19.47
CA GLY A 165 5.00 -7.58 19.83
C GLY A 165 3.79 -6.71 20.17
N LYS A 166 3.89 -5.39 20.01
CA LYS A 166 2.77 -4.46 20.09
C LYS A 166 2.27 -4.14 18.69
N GLU A 167 1.13 -4.69 18.35
CA GLU A 167 0.48 -4.45 17.05
C GLU A 167 -0.37 -3.17 17.06
N THR A 168 -0.23 -2.38 15.99
CA THR A 168 -1.03 -1.16 15.76
C THR A 168 -1.58 -1.19 14.34
N PRO A 169 -2.92 -1.31 14.14
CA PRO A 169 -3.53 -1.28 12.83
C PRO A 169 -3.60 0.13 12.25
N MET A 170 -3.32 0.26 10.96
CA MET A 170 -3.37 1.49 10.17
C MET A 170 -4.27 1.27 8.95
N PRO A 171 -5.59 1.49 9.05
CA PRO A 171 -6.48 1.47 7.88
C PRO A 171 -6.25 2.71 7.01
N ASP A 172 -6.46 2.56 5.68
CA ASP A 172 -6.60 3.70 4.79
C ASP A 172 -8.03 4.29 4.86
N GLY A 173 -8.28 5.37 4.13
CA GLY A 173 -9.62 5.97 4.02
C GLY A 173 -10.57 5.21 3.10
N GLY A 174 -10.10 4.17 2.43
CA GLY A 174 -10.81 3.39 1.44
C GLY A 174 -10.88 4.04 0.04
N VAL A 175 -11.03 3.19 -0.96
CA VAL A 175 -11.14 3.58 -2.37
C VAL A 175 -12.44 3.03 -2.94
N GLN A 176 -13.29 3.91 -3.49
CA GLN A 176 -14.50 3.52 -4.21
C GLN A 176 -14.14 3.09 -5.64
N ILE A 177 -14.46 1.86 -6.00
CA ILE A 177 -14.29 1.40 -7.38
C ILE A 177 -15.52 1.77 -8.19
N ASP A 178 -15.30 2.39 -9.35
CA ASP A 178 -16.36 2.81 -10.25
C ASP A 178 -17.23 1.63 -10.68
N GLN A 179 -18.54 1.89 -10.85
CA GLN A 179 -19.49 0.85 -11.29
C GLN A 179 -19.17 0.31 -12.68
N GLY A 180 -18.48 1.12 -13.48
CA GLY A 180 -18.28 0.87 -14.89
C GLY A 180 -19.59 1.01 -15.67
N GLU A 181 -19.47 1.02 -17.00
CA GLU A 181 -20.60 1.17 -17.93
C GLU A 181 -20.58 0.10 -19.02
N ALA A 182 -21.75 -0.42 -19.36
CA ALA A 182 -21.92 -1.21 -20.57
C ALA A 182 -21.95 -0.28 -21.80
N ALA A 183 -21.45 -0.75 -22.93
CA ALA A 183 -21.47 -0.04 -24.20
C ALA A 183 -22.26 -0.86 -25.25
N PRO A 184 -23.61 -0.93 -25.18
CA PRO A 184 -24.42 -1.76 -26.01
C PRO A 184 -24.31 -1.41 -27.50
N ILE A 185 -24.17 -2.41 -28.34
CA ILE A 185 -24.28 -2.33 -29.79
C ILE A 185 -25.32 -3.34 -30.21
N VAL A 186 -26.36 -2.88 -30.91
CA VAL A 186 -27.42 -3.76 -31.44
C VAL A 186 -27.50 -3.58 -32.95
N ASN A 187 -27.52 -4.69 -33.68
CA ASN A 187 -27.75 -4.70 -35.12
C ASN A 187 -28.84 -5.73 -35.45
N LYS A 188 -29.73 -5.35 -36.37
CA LYS A 188 -30.78 -6.24 -36.90
C LYS A 188 -30.68 -6.29 -38.42
N THR A 189 -30.72 -7.49 -38.99
CA THR A 189 -30.65 -7.75 -40.42
C THR A 189 -31.71 -8.73 -40.85
N ALA A 190 -32.16 -8.59 -42.08
CA ALA A 190 -32.96 -9.63 -42.76
C ALA A 190 -32.06 -10.42 -43.69
N SER A 191 -32.32 -11.72 -43.85
CA SER A 191 -31.58 -12.63 -44.75
C SER A 191 -31.72 -12.31 -46.21
N VAL A 192 -32.71 -11.47 -46.61
CA VAL A 192 -32.99 -11.06 -47.97
C VAL A 192 -33.35 -9.56 -48.02
N THR A 193 -33.15 -8.92 -49.18
CA THR A 193 -33.58 -7.55 -49.45
C THR A 193 -34.87 -7.48 -50.25
N THR A 194 -35.24 -8.55 -50.96
CA THR A 194 -36.49 -8.71 -51.74
C THR A 194 -36.98 -10.13 -51.60
N THR A 195 -38.31 -10.35 -51.60
CA THR A 195 -38.94 -11.64 -51.51
C THR A 195 -40.37 -11.59 -52.08
N ASN A 196 -41.03 -12.73 -52.28
CA ASN A 196 -42.42 -12.81 -52.79
C ASN A 196 -43.40 -13.10 -51.65
N VAL A 197 -44.66 -12.85 -51.88
CA VAL A 197 -45.71 -13.30 -50.95
C VAL A 197 -45.71 -14.81 -50.84
N GLY A 198 -45.66 -15.27 -49.60
CA GLY A 198 -45.59 -16.72 -49.25
C GLY A 198 -44.20 -17.25 -48.98
N ASP A 199 -43.14 -16.50 -49.31
CA ASP A 199 -41.76 -16.89 -48.97
C ASP A 199 -41.46 -16.67 -47.48
N THR A 200 -40.43 -17.37 -47.01
CA THR A 200 -39.93 -17.22 -45.63
C THR A 200 -38.53 -16.61 -45.66
N PHE A 201 -38.29 -15.67 -44.75
CA PHE A 201 -36.94 -15.09 -44.50
C PHE A 201 -36.66 -14.99 -43.01
N THR A 202 -35.39 -14.81 -42.66
CA THR A 202 -34.95 -14.79 -41.30
C THR A 202 -34.49 -13.38 -40.87
N TYR A 203 -34.97 -12.92 -39.75
CA TYR A 203 -34.36 -11.80 -39.04
C TYR A 203 -33.28 -12.28 -38.09
N THR A 204 -32.13 -11.62 -38.09
CA THR A 204 -31.06 -11.86 -37.15
C THR A 204 -30.82 -10.57 -36.34
N ILE A 205 -30.87 -10.67 -35.02
CA ILE A 205 -30.55 -9.59 -34.10
C ILE A 205 -29.26 -9.95 -33.37
N ILE A 206 -28.26 -9.09 -33.47
CA ILE A 206 -26.98 -9.22 -32.78
C ILE A 206 -26.93 -8.14 -31.71
N ALA A 207 -26.83 -8.56 -30.43
CA ALA A 207 -26.57 -7.69 -29.30
C ALA A 207 -25.16 -7.98 -28.79
N LYS A 208 -24.36 -6.93 -28.67
CA LYS A 208 -22.94 -6.99 -28.25
C LYS A 208 -22.67 -5.93 -27.22
N ASN A 209 -21.91 -6.28 -26.17
CA ASN A 209 -21.26 -5.29 -25.32
C ASN A 209 -19.98 -4.86 -26.01
N GLY A 210 -19.92 -3.61 -26.45
CA GLY A 210 -18.86 -3.08 -27.31
C GLY A 210 -17.51 -2.92 -26.58
N ASN A 211 -16.45 -2.64 -27.36
CA ASN A 211 -15.07 -2.54 -26.85
C ASN A 211 -14.83 -1.34 -25.90
N LYS A 212 -15.79 -0.40 -25.81
CA LYS A 212 -15.74 0.71 -24.86
C LYS A 212 -16.42 0.40 -23.51
N ALA A 213 -16.99 -0.81 -23.38
CA ALA A 213 -17.60 -1.22 -22.12
C ALA A 213 -16.52 -1.38 -21.04
N THR A 214 -16.78 -0.82 -19.86
CA THR A 214 -15.98 -0.97 -18.64
C THR A 214 -16.68 -1.86 -17.62
N ALA A 215 -17.92 -2.31 -17.93
CA ALA A 215 -18.65 -3.29 -17.13
C ALA A 215 -19.47 -4.25 -18.02
N ALA A 216 -19.90 -5.35 -17.43
CA ALA A 216 -20.80 -6.29 -18.09
C ALA A 216 -22.18 -5.65 -18.38
N TRP A 217 -22.74 -5.92 -19.53
CA TRP A 217 -24.13 -5.57 -19.86
C TRP A 217 -25.05 -6.60 -19.17
N LYS A 218 -25.75 -6.18 -18.12
CA LYS A 218 -26.57 -7.05 -17.26
C LYS A 218 -28.06 -6.86 -17.55
N ASN A 219 -28.88 -7.86 -17.19
CA ASN A 219 -30.34 -7.83 -17.29
C ASN A 219 -30.86 -7.47 -18.69
N VAL A 220 -30.20 -7.99 -19.71
CA VAL A 220 -30.51 -7.71 -21.11
C VAL A 220 -31.85 -8.34 -21.47
N VAL A 221 -32.79 -7.54 -21.90
CA VAL A 221 -34.07 -8.01 -22.45
C VAL A 221 -34.15 -7.58 -23.90
N MET A 222 -34.51 -8.50 -24.79
CA MET A 222 -34.65 -8.24 -26.20
C MET A 222 -36.12 -8.41 -26.62
N ASN A 223 -36.75 -7.34 -27.11
CA ASN A 223 -38.11 -7.34 -27.61
C ASN A 223 -38.09 -7.00 -29.10
N ASP A 224 -38.82 -7.76 -29.92
CA ASP A 224 -39.01 -7.48 -31.35
C ASP A 224 -40.49 -7.58 -31.68
N THR A 225 -41.04 -6.49 -32.24
CA THR A 225 -42.40 -6.44 -32.71
C THR A 225 -42.40 -6.63 -34.23
N LEU A 226 -43.01 -7.71 -34.68
CA LEU A 226 -43.14 -7.98 -36.11
C LEU A 226 -44.01 -6.94 -36.79
N PRO A 227 -43.57 -6.39 -37.94
CA PRO A 227 -44.38 -5.44 -38.70
C PRO A 227 -45.60 -6.09 -39.35
N THR A 228 -46.58 -5.25 -39.71
CA THR A 228 -47.74 -5.72 -40.50
C THR A 228 -47.28 -6.37 -41.82
N GLY A 229 -47.89 -7.47 -42.17
CA GLY A 229 -47.58 -8.23 -43.40
C GLY A 229 -46.67 -9.44 -43.21
N VAL A 230 -46.11 -9.63 -42.02
CA VAL A 230 -45.34 -10.83 -41.69
C VAL A 230 -45.87 -11.50 -40.42
N LYS A 231 -45.67 -12.81 -40.30
CA LYS A 231 -45.99 -13.58 -39.12
C LYS A 231 -44.82 -14.48 -38.70
N LEU A 232 -44.67 -14.75 -37.45
CA LEU A 232 -43.68 -15.70 -36.98
C LEU A 232 -44.00 -17.10 -37.49
N VAL A 233 -42.99 -17.77 -38.06
CA VAL A 233 -43.07 -19.19 -38.49
C VAL A 233 -41.84 -19.90 -37.92
N GLY A 234 -42.04 -21.04 -37.28
CA GLY A 234 -40.95 -21.78 -36.65
C GLY A 234 -40.54 -21.23 -35.27
N GLY A 235 -39.37 -21.60 -34.80
CA GLY A 235 -38.86 -21.27 -33.49
C GLY A 235 -38.01 -20.01 -33.46
N VAL A 236 -37.81 -19.45 -32.25
CA VAL A 236 -36.83 -18.41 -31.96
C VAL A 236 -35.59 -19.10 -31.38
N TYR A 237 -34.39 -18.66 -31.80
CA TYR A 237 -33.13 -19.27 -31.42
C TYR A 237 -32.20 -18.22 -30.84
N LEU A 238 -31.55 -18.55 -29.71
CA LEU A 238 -30.47 -17.79 -29.10
C LEU A 238 -29.16 -18.58 -29.24
N ASN A 239 -28.17 -18.03 -29.94
CA ASN A 239 -26.90 -18.70 -30.21
C ASN A 239 -27.06 -20.12 -30.79
N ASN A 240 -28.04 -20.30 -31.71
CA ASN A 240 -28.44 -21.58 -32.34
C ASN A 240 -29.14 -22.57 -31.38
N GLU A 241 -29.46 -22.22 -30.17
CA GLU A 241 -30.26 -23.00 -29.25
C GLU A 241 -31.72 -22.51 -29.26
N PHE A 242 -32.69 -23.43 -29.18
CA PHE A 242 -34.10 -23.07 -29.13
C PHE A 242 -34.41 -22.24 -27.87
N ALA A 243 -34.96 -21.05 -28.05
CA ALA A 243 -35.40 -20.16 -26.98
C ALA A 243 -36.93 -20.19 -26.85
N LEU A 244 -37.42 -20.29 -25.60
CA LEU A 244 -38.83 -20.05 -25.31
C LEU A 244 -39.12 -18.54 -25.39
N TYR A 245 -40.22 -18.15 -25.99
CA TYR A 245 -40.70 -16.76 -26.17
C TYR A 245 -42.13 -16.61 -25.65
#